data_b19858cde1a7b0222e03ee640c1118ea
#
_entry.id   b19858cde1a7b0222e03ee640c1118ea
#
_cell.length_a   1.000
_cell.length_b   1.000
_cell.length_c   1.000
_cell.angle_alpha   90.00
_cell.angle_beta   90.00
_cell.angle_gamma   90.00
#
_symmetry.space_group_name_H-M   'P 1'
#
loop_
_entity.id
_entity.type
_entity.pdbx_description
1 polymer ?
#
loop_
_entity_poly.entity_id
_entity_poly.type
_entity_poly.pdbx_seq_one_letter_code
_entity_poly.pdbx_strand_id
1 'polypeptide(L)'
;QMCIRDSVYVAGDIAYYEDPSQDNRPIPQIVQAAEQTGALAAENIIAQIKGESLGSYQGKYDGNMVSIGSRYSVSLLYDKYHLHGFWSNLVKHAANVKYFLSIFSFYYAWTYVRHEFFEIKGKKNMFGGHLSAHGNMLWLVPLRIFYGCMWLFEGLKKSFGMFGGESWFGDTMAFPFEWLQEEVVSAASSAEDTADAATEAVNEVFSLNYAFGEDPMLVIKDMPDWFASIMKFMMPNRDVAFFMQKFMSVLEVAIGLALIIGLFTWLVSAGTVAMVAMFCLSGMFYWVNMWFVPVAIALMAGAGRTFGLDYYVMPWLGRLLDRWIWGQ
;
A
#
# COMPACT_ATOMS: atom_id res chain seq x y z
N GLN A 1 -10.31 7.61 47.70
CA GLN A 1 -9.07 7.30 48.44
C GLN A 1 -8.64 5.89 48.09
N MET A 2 -7.75 5.76 47.09
CA MET A 2 -7.30 4.43 46.63
C MET A 2 -5.99 3.96 47.30
N CYS A 3 -5.39 4.73 48.17
CA CYS A 3 -4.11 4.33 48.79
C CYS A 3 -4.17 4.39 50.28
N ILE A 4 -3.86 3.26 50.92
CA ILE A 4 -3.57 3.15 52.36
C ILE A 4 -2.19 3.77 52.66
N ARG A 5 -1.36 3.96 51.59
CA ARG A 5 -0.03 4.59 51.67
C ARG A 5 0.10 5.62 50.53
N ASP A 6 0.57 6.79 50.84
CA ASP A 6 0.71 7.94 49.97
C ASP A 6 1.77 7.73 48.84
N SER A 7 2.50 6.64 48.89
CA SER A 7 3.58 6.29 47.94
C SER A 7 3.29 5.09 47.05
N VAL A 8 2.06 4.54 47.09
CA VAL A 8 1.68 3.38 46.28
C VAL A 8 0.51 3.73 45.40
N TYR A 9 0.72 3.61 44.08
CA TYR A 9 -0.31 3.80 43.05
C TYR A 9 -0.74 2.44 42.48
N VAL A 10 -2.02 2.29 42.21
CA VAL A 10 -2.61 1.09 41.64
C VAL A 10 -3.36 1.49 40.35
N ALA A 11 -3.10 0.79 39.26
CA ALA A 11 -3.69 1.06 37.95
C ALA A 11 -4.12 -0.23 37.26
N GLY A 12 -5.02 -0.13 36.30
CA GLY A 12 -5.52 -1.25 35.52
C GLY A 12 -6.51 -2.14 36.28
N ASP A 13 -6.64 -3.39 35.86
CA ASP A 13 -7.67 -4.34 36.30
C ASP A 13 -7.66 -4.66 37.80
N ILE A 14 -6.54 -4.43 38.49
CA ILE A 14 -6.39 -4.62 39.93
C ILE A 14 -6.84 -3.43 40.75
N ALA A 15 -7.10 -2.28 40.11
CA ALA A 15 -7.57 -1.07 40.78
C ALA A 15 -9.07 -1.15 41.01
N TYR A 16 -9.51 -1.08 42.27
CA TYR A 16 -10.92 -0.95 42.60
C TYR A 16 -11.22 0.51 42.98
N TYR A 17 -12.10 1.12 42.22
CA TYR A 17 -12.58 2.49 42.48
C TYR A 17 -14.01 2.63 41.95
N GLU A 18 -14.87 3.21 42.76
CA GLU A 18 -16.22 3.56 42.36
C GLU A 18 -16.20 4.94 41.68
N ASP A 19 -16.46 4.98 40.40
CA ASP A 19 -16.40 6.21 39.62
C ASP A 19 -17.66 7.06 39.82
N PRO A 20 -17.53 8.23 40.42
CA PRO A 20 -18.69 9.13 40.63
C PRO A 20 -19.34 9.60 39.31
N SER A 21 -18.59 9.61 38.20
CA SER A 21 -19.09 9.97 36.89
C SER A 21 -19.96 8.90 36.25
N GLN A 22 -19.93 7.68 36.82
CA GLN A 22 -20.62 6.47 36.31
C GLN A 22 -21.60 5.90 37.35
N ASP A 23 -22.36 6.73 38.03
CA ASP A 23 -23.32 6.31 39.07
C ASP A 23 -22.67 5.46 40.20
N ASN A 24 -21.44 5.77 40.59
CA ASN A 24 -20.65 5.01 41.58
C ASN A 24 -20.46 3.50 41.20
N ARG A 25 -20.46 3.19 39.95
CA ARG A 25 -20.09 1.84 39.50
C ARG A 25 -18.59 1.62 39.58
N PRO A 26 -18.13 0.38 39.83
CA PRO A 26 -16.71 0.08 39.80
C PRO A 26 -16.13 0.26 38.38
N ILE A 27 -14.90 0.70 38.30
CA ILE A 27 -14.16 0.85 37.03
C ILE A 27 -14.26 -0.45 36.27
N PRO A 28 -14.67 -0.44 34.97
CA PRO A 28 -14.72 -1.66 34.17
C PRO A 28 -13.30 -2.15 33.86
N GLN A 29 -13.11 -3.47 33.87
CA GLN A 29 -11.85 -4.12 33.52
C GLN A 29 -11.68 -4.15 31.98
N ILE A 30 -11.33 -3.02 31.40
CA ILE A 30 -11.13 -2.83 29.97
C ILE A 30 -9.85 -2.03 29.71
N VAL A 31 -9.29 -2.18 28.50
CA VAL A 31 -8.05 -1.53 28.08
C VAL A 31 -8.11 0.00 28.28
N GLN A 32 -9.23 0.65 27.96
CA GLN A 32 -9.38 2.10 28.13
C GLN A 32 -9.27 2.53 29.59
N ALA A 33 -9.83 1.78 30.52
CA ALA A 33 -9.70 2.06 31.94
C ALA A 33 -8.26 1.86 32.42
N ALA A 34 -7.58 0.83 31.95
CA ALA A 34 -6.19 0.56 32.31
C ALA A 34 -5.25 1.67 31.78
N GLU A 35 -5.44 2.14 30.56
CA GLU A 35 -4.68 3.25 29.98
C GLU A 35 -4.88 4.55 30.76
N GLN A 36 -6.12 4.92 31.05
CA GLN A 36 -6.45 6.16 31.77
C GLN A 36 -5.97 6.14 33.21
N THR A 37 -6.13 5.02 33.92
CA THR A 37 -5.63 4.88 35.28
C THR A 37 -4.10 4.86 35.35
N GLY A 38 -3.43 4.24 34.35
CA GLY A 38 -1.97 4.23 34.24
C GLY A 38 -1.40 5.61 33.95
N ALA A 39 -2.01 6.36 33.05
CA ALA A 39 -1.61 7.72 32.71
C ALA A 39 -1.77 8.64 33.93
N LEU A 40 -2.94 8.61 34.61
CA LEU A 40 -3.19 9.39 35.80
C LEU A 40 -2.24 9.05 36.96
N ALA A 41 -1.91 7.75 37.11
CA ALA A 41 -0.94 7.36 38.16
C ALA A 41 0.44 7.97 37.87
N ALA A 42 0.90 7.95 36.61
CA ALA A 42 2.16 8.59 36.22
C ALA A 42 2.14 10.10 36.43
N GLU A 43 1.06 10.80 36.05
CA GLU A 43 0.88 12.21 36.26
C GLU A 43 0.90 12.57 37.76
N ASN A 44 0.20 11.79 38.58
CA ASN A 44 0.16 12.00 40.05
C ASN A 44 1.52 11.74 40.69
N ILE A 45 2.30 10.78 40.22
CA ILE A 45 3.69 10.57 40.70
C ILE A 45 4.53 11.82 40.40
N ILE A 46 4.42 12.34 39.18
CA ILE A 46 5.16 13.55 38.77
C ILE A 46 4.70 14.78 39.61
N ALA A 47 3.39 14.94 39.77
CA ALA A 47 2.81 16.02 40.57
C ALA A 47 3.27 15.95 42.02
N GLN A 48 3.31 14.75 42.62
CA GLN A 48 3.79 14.54 43.99
C GLN A 48 5.28 14.92 44.15
N ILE A 49 6.12 14.54 43.16
CA ILE A 49 7.54 14.95 43.17
C ILE A 49 7.71 16.46 43.09
N LYS A 50 6.84 17.14 42.32
CA LYS A 50 6.85 18.60 42.15
C LYS A 50 6.13 19.37 43.28
N GLY A 51 5.40 18.70 44.18
CA GLY A 51 4.58 19.33 45.20
C GLY A 51 3.29 19.97 44.69
N GLU A 52 2.79 19.50 43.53
CA GLU A 52 1.56 19.94 42.88
C GLU A 52 0.34 19.15 43.41
N SER A 53 -0.87 19.64 43.11
CA SER A 53 -2.12 18.95 43.50
C SER A 53 -2.33 17.67 42.67
N LEU A 54 -2.77 16.59 43.34
CA LEU A 54 -3.05 15.32 42.69
C LEU A 54 -4.39 15.33 41.93
N GLY A 55 -4.40 14.76 40.73
CA GLY A 55 -5.61 14.57 39.93
C GLY A 55 -6.48 13.43 40.46
N SER A 56 -7.79 13.52 40.23
CA SER A 56 -8.75 12.45 40.51
C SER A 56 -9.19 11.74 39.21
N TYR A 57 -9.45 10.43 39.29
CA TYR A 57 -9.89 9.67 38.15
C TYR A 57 -11.31 10.04 37.73
N GLN A 58 -11.50 10.27 36.44
CA GLN A 58 -12.80 10.44 35.78
C GLN A 58 -12.80 9.58 34.50
N GLY A 59 -13.49 8.46 34.54
CA GLY A 59 -13.52 7.51 33.45
C GLY A 59 -14.26 8.04 32.22
N LYS A 60 -13.61 7.93 31.03
CA LYS A 60 -14.26 8.19 29.73
C LYS A 60 -14.19 6.91 28.92
N TYR A 61 -15.34 6.35 28.59
CA TYR A 61 -15.41 5.09 27.88
C TYR A 61 -16.12 5.28 26.54
N ASP A 62 -15.46 4.84 25.47
CA ASP A 62 -16.01 4.94 24.11
C ASP A 62 -17.09 3.89 23.84
N GLY A 63 -17.27 2.90 24.73
CA GLY A 63 -18.28 1.87 24.66
C GLY A 63 -17.75 0.47 24.96
N ASN A 64 -18.67 -0.51 24.88
CA ASN A 64 -18.39 -1.90 25.16
C ASN A 64 -18.57 -2.74 23.90
N MET A 65 -17.67 -3.68 23.69
CA MET A 65 -17.71 -4.60 22.56
C MET A 65 -17.52 -6.05 23.01
N VAL A 66 -18.42 -6.94 22.62
CA VAL A 66 -18.39 -8.35 22.95
C VAL A 66 -18.36 -9.18 21.69
N SER A 67 -17.39 -10.08 21.56
CA SER A 67 -17.28 -10.99 20.43
C SER A 67 -17.96 -12.32 20.71
N ILE A 68 -18.70 -12.80 19.74
CA ILE A 68 -19.34 -14.11 19.73
C ILE A 68 -18.69 -14.92 18.63
N GLY A 69 -17.58 -15.56 18.96
CA GLY A 69 -16.70 -16.21 17.98
C GLY A 69 -15.84 -15.23 17.18
N SER A 70 -15.36 -15.66 16.00
CA SER A 70 -14.40 -14.88 15.19
C SER A 70 -15.04 -13.91 14.20
N ARG A 71 -16.34 -14.01 13.94
CA ARG A 71 -17.01 -13.28 12.84
C ARG A 71 -18.16 -12.43 13.27
N TYR A 72 -18.62 -12.57 14.48
CA TYR A 72 -19.78 -11.86 14.99
C TYR A 72 -19.45 -11.16 16.29
N SER A 73 -19.84 -9.91 16.41
CA SER A 73 -19.74 -9.16 17.65
C SER A 73 -20.94 -8.24 17.81
N VAL A 74 -21.15 -7.80 19.04
CA VAL A 74 -22.12 -6.78 19.42
C VAL A 74 -21.37 -5.66 20.10
N SER A 75 -21.67 -4.43 19.72
CA SER A 75 -21.05 -3.24 20.31
C SER A 75 -22.11 -2.23 20.68
N LEU A 76 -21.90 -1.59 21.83
CA LEU A 76 -22.57 -0.38 22.23
C LEU A 76 -21.55 0.74 22.31
N LEU A 77 -21.60 1.69 21.38
CA LEU A 77 -20.65 2.80 21.28
C LEU A 77 -21.32 4.09 21.81
N TYR A 78 -20.59 4.80 22.65
CA TYR A 78 -21.03 6.08 23.24
C TYR A 78 -22.43 6.00 23.90
N ASP A 79 -22.80 4.83 24.46
CA ASP A 79 -24.11 4.51 25.04
C ASP A 79 -25.34 4.80 24.12
N LYS A 80 -25.08 5.00 22.85
CA LYS A 80 -26.09 5.37 21.84
C LYS A 80 -26.18 4.44 20.65
N TYR A 81 -25.04 4.02 20.12
CA TYR A 81 -25.01 3.28 18.84
C TYR A 81 -24.89 1.78 19.09
N HIS A 82 -25.93 1.04 18.77
CA HIS A 82 -25.95 -0.42 18.78
C HIS A 82 -25.50 -0.96 17.43
N LEU A 83 -24.31 -1.57 17.38
CA LEU A 83 -23.82 -2.26 16.20
C LEU A 83 -23.79 -3.77 16.45
N HIS A 84 -24.08 -4.55 15.40
CA HIS A 84 -24.02 -6.00 15.45
C HIS A 84 -23.44 -6.58 14.17
N GLY A 85 -22.98 -7.84 14.23
CA GLY A 85 -22.47 -8.59 13.10
C GLY A 85 -21.18 -8.05 12.55
N PHE A 86 -21.08 -7.94 11.22
CA PHE A 86 -19.88 -7.53 10.50
C PHE A 86 -19.36 -6.15 10.91
N TRP A 87 -20.23 -5.15 10.99
CA TRP A 87 -19.82 -3.78 11.31
C TRP A 87 -19.29 -3.63 12.74
N SER A 88 -19.92 -4.30 13.70
CA SER A 88 -19.41 -4.34 15.07
C SER A 88 -18.02 -5.00 15.12
N ASN A 89 -17.83 -6.09 14.39
CA ASN A 89 -16.55 -6.80 14.33
C ASN A 89 -15.46 -5.95 13.66
N LEU A 90 -15.80 -5.21 12.61
CA LEU A 90 -14.88 -4.27 11.95
C LEU A 90 -14.42 -3.16 12.90
N VAL A 91 -15.37 -2.56 13.63
CA VAL A 91 -15.07 -1.50 14.63
C VAL A 91 -14.15 -2.06 15.74
N LYS A 92 -14.39 -3.29 16.21
CA LYS A 92 -13.52 -3.96 17.17
C LYS A 92 -12.08 -4.07 16.67
N HIS A 93 -11.91 -4.55 15.43
CA HIS A 93 -10.57 -4.66 14.86
C HIS A 93 -9.91 -3.29 14.63
N ALA A 94 -10.68 -2.28 14.23
CA ALA A 94 -10.19 -0.90 14.10
C ALA A 94 -9.72 -0.34 15.46
N ALA A 95 -10.46 -0.61 16.54
CA ALA A 95 -10.08 -0.19 17.89
C ALA A 95 -8.75 -0.83 18.34
N ASN A 96 -8.55 -2.12 18.06
CA ASN A 96 -7.30 -2.81 18.35
C ASN A 96 -6.12 -2.26 17.55
N VAL A 97 -6.30 -1.98 16.27
CA VAL A 97 -5.26 -1.35 15.44
C VAL A 97 -4.93 0.06 15.95
N LYS A 98 -5.95 0.86 16.29
CA LYS A 98 -5.76 2.19 16.92
C LYS A 98 -4.90 2.08 18.18
N TYR A 99 -5.19 1.08 19.04
CA TYR A 99 -4.41 0.83 20.26
C TYR A 99 -2.94 0.53 19.95
N PHE A 100 -2.64 -0.38 19.02
CA PHE A 100 -1.25 -0.67 18.64
C PHE A 100 -0.52 0.54 18.04
N LEU A 101 -1.23 1.39 17.33
CA LEU A 101 -0.66 2.63 16.79
C LEU A 101 -0.41 3.67 17.91
N SER A 102 -1.28 3.75 18.93
CA SER A 102 -1.10 4.68 20.05
C SER A 102 0.14 4.40 20.90
N ILE A 103 0.56 3.12 20.97
CA ILE A 103 1.81 2.73 21.63
C ILE A 103 3.01 2.70 20.66
N PHE A 104 2.89 3.35 19.48
CA PHE A 104 3.91 3.42 18.41
C PHE A 104 4.43 2.06 17.94
N SER A 105 3.63 1.02 18.05
CA SER A 105 4.02 -0.33 17.64
C SER A 105 3.43 -0.73 16.30
N PHE A 106 4.04 -0.24 15.22
CA PHE A 106 3.66 -0.58 13.84
C PHE A 106 3.81 -2.07 13.54
N TYR A 107 4.81 -2.72 14.15
CA TYR A 107 5.02 -4.16 13.98
C TYR A 107 3.83 -4.98 14.50
N TYR A 108 3.36 -4.70 15.72
CA TYR A 108 2.20 -5.40 16.28
C TYR A 108 0.90 -5.05 15.57
N ALA A 109 0.72 -3.81 15.13
CA ALA A 109 -0.42 -3.41 14.30
C ALA A 109 -0.47 -4.22 13.00
N TRP A 110 0.66 -4.31 12.28
CA TRP A 110 0.75 -5.10 11.06
C TRP A 110 0.55 -6.59 11.29
N THR A 111 1.19 -7.15 12.32
CA THR A 111 1.04 -8.56 12.67
C THR A 111 -0.41 -8.89 13.03
N TYR A 112 -1.08 -8.03 13.77
CA TYR A 112 -2.49 -8.16 14.09
C TYR A 112 -3.37 -8.16 12.84
N VAL A 113 -3.22 -7.18 11.96
CA VAL A 113 -3.97 -7.07 10.70
C VAL A 113 -3.71 -8.31 9.84
N ARG A 114 -2.47 -8.73 9.71
CA ARG A 114 -2.12 -9.94 8.96
C ARG A 114 -2.80 -11.17 9.52
N HIS A 115 -2.75 -11.38 10.84
CA HIS A 115 -3.32 -12.54 11.51
C HIS A 115 -4.86 -12.58 11.42
N GLU A 116 -5.52 -11.44 11.68
CA GLU A 116 -6.99 -11.40 11.76
C GLU A 116 -7.69 -11.34 10.39
N PHE A 117 -7.03 -10.72 9.39
CA PHE A 117 -7.66 -10.50 8.08
C PHE A 117 -7.12 -11.42 6.98
N PHE A 118 -5.83 -11.72 6.99
CA PHE A 118 -5.17 -12.41 5.88
C PHE A 118 -4.71 -13.84 6.20
N GLU A 119 -4.53 -14.20 7.47
CA GLU A 119 -4.13 -15.54 7.83
C GLU A 119 -5.32 -16.51 7.88
N ILE A 120 -5.28 -17.58 7.04
CA ILE A 120 -6.42 -18.46 6.78
C ILE A 120 -6.33 -19.75 7.63
N LYS A 121 -5.71 -19.74 8.79
CA LYS A 121 -5.63 -20.92 9.63
C LYS A 121 -7.01 -21.28 10.22
N GLY A 122 -7.51 -22.46 9.85
CA GLY A 122 -8.74 -23.01 10.40
C GLY A 122 -10.01 -22.27 10.05
N LYS A 123 -10.04 -21.46 8.98
CA LYS A 123 -11.21 -20.65 8.53
C LYS A 123 -11.74 -19.69 9.60
N LYS A 124 -10.88 -19.19 10.48
CA LYS A 124 -11.26 -18.38 11.65
C LYS A 124 -11.03 -16.87 11.44
N ASN A 125 -10.61 -16.43 10.27
CA ASN A 125 -10.43 -15.01 10.01
C ASN A 125 -11.76 -14.28 9.77
N MET A 126 -11.73 -12.95 9.77
CA MET A 126 -12.89 -12.10 9.59
C MET A 126 -13.63 -12.36 8.27
N PHE A 127 -12.91 -12.61 7.17
CA PHE A 127 -13.48 -12.89 5.86
C PHE A 127 -13.90 -14.36 5.66
N GLY A 128 -13.52 -15.23 6.58
CA GLY A 128 -14.00 -16.60 6.67
C GLY A 128 -13.77 -17.45 5.44
N GLY A 129 -14.83 -18.12 5.00
CA GLY A 129 -14.77 -19.06 3.89
C GLY A 129 -14.45 -18.42 2.53
N HIS A 130 -14.67 -17.13 2.35
CA HIS A 130 -14.36 -16.44 1.08
C HIS A 130 -12.87 -16.38 0.79
N LEU A 131 -12.02 -16.20 1.81
CA LEU A 131 -10.57 -16.23 1.67
C LEU A 131 -9.96 -17.62 1.91
N SER A 132 -10.73 -18.57 2.40
CA SER A 132 -10.23 -19.92 2.74
C SER A 132 -10.29 -20.92 1.60
N ALA A 133 -10.81 -20.54 0.43
CA ALA A 133 -10.80 -21.38 -0.74
C ALA A 133 -9.37 -21.47 -1.31
N HIS A 134 -8.80 -22.66 -1.31
CA HIS A 134 -7.52 -22.90 -1.96
C HIS A 134 -7.75 -23.08 -3.47
N GLY A 135 -7.30 -22.11 -4.25
CA GLY A 135 -7.23 -22.23 -5.71
C GLY A 135 -5.97 -22.97 -6.14
N ASN A 136 -6.02 -23.63 -7.31
CA ASN A 136 -4.83 -24.21 -7.92
C ASN A 136 -3.97 -23.08 -8.51
N MET A 137 -2.78 -22.87 -7.95
CA MET A 137 -1.84 -21.81 -8.39
C MET A 137 -1.30 -22.03 -9.80
N LEU A 138 -1.51 -23.21 -10.41
CA LEU A 138 -1.12 -23.48 -11.80
C LEU A 138 -1.78 -22.52 -12.81
N TRP A 139 -2.98 -22.03 -12.52
CA TRP A 139 -3.66 -21.04 -13.35
C TRP A 139 -2.92 -19.70 -13.45
N LEU A 140 -2.08 -19.37 -12.50
CA LEU A 140 -1.28 -18.15 -12.51
C LEU A 140 -0.03 -18.26 -13.40
N VAL A 141 0.39 -19.48 -13.77
CA VAL A 141 1.57 -19.67 -14.62
C VAL A 141 1.36 -19.10 -16.02
N PRO A 142 0.31 -19.51 -16.80
CA PRO A 142 0.07 -18.93 -18.10
C PRO A 142 -0.20 -17.42 -18.01
N LEU A 143 -0.91 -16.96 -17.00
CA LEU A 143 -1.17 -15.54 -16.78
C LEU A 143 0.14 -14.76 -16.55
N ARG A 144 1.07 -15.30 -15.76
CA ARG A 144 2.38 -14.71 -15.49
C ARG A 144 3.23 -14.64 -16.75
N ILE A 145 3.29 -15.74 -17.52
CA ILE A 145 4.04 -15.79 -18.76
C ILE A 145 3.47 -14.77 -19.76
N PHE A 146 2.15 -14.76 -19.95
CA PHE A 146 1.50 -13.81 -20.84
C PHE A 146 1.79 -12.36 -20.44
N TYR A 147 1.61 -12.02 -19.16
CA TYR A 147 1.86 -10.67 -18.65
C TYR A 147 3.34 -10.28 -18.78
N GLY A 148 4.25 -11.22 -18.52
CA GLY A 148 5.69 -11.02 -18.72
C GLY A 148 6.05 -10.83 -20.19
N CYS A 149 5.42 -11.58 -21.12
CA CYS A 149 5.61 -11.40 -22.55
C CYS A 149 5.14 -10.02 -23.03
N MET A 150 4.02 -9.50 -22.48
CA MET A 150 3.55 -8.15 -22.82
C MET A 150 4.55 -7.09 -22.42
N TRP A 151 5.08 -7.15 -21.19
CA TRP A 151 6.12 -6.21 -20.73
C TRP A 151 7.42 -6.35 -21.53
N LEU A 152 7.82 -7.58 -21.85
CA LEU A 152 9.01 -7.84 -22.66
C LEU A 152 8.86 -7.29 -24.08
N PHE A 153 7.69 -7.50 -24.68
CA PHE A 153 7.38 -7.01 -26.02
C PHE A 153 7.47 -5.48 -26.10
N GLU A 154 6.81 -4.79 -25.14
CA GLU A 154 6.85 -3.32 -25.06
C GLU A 154 8.26 -2.80 -24.80
N GLY A 155 9.00 -3.43 -23.88
CA GLY A 155 10.37 -3.06 -23.60
C GLY A 155 11.31 -3.27 -24.80
N LEU A 156 11.17 -4.34 -25.56
CA LEU A 156 11.95 -4.61 -26.78
C LEU A 156 11.59 -3.63 -27.90
N LYS A 157 10.29 -3.32 -28.04
CA LYS A 157 9.81 -2.33 -29.02
C LYS A 157 10.48 -0.97 -28.75
N LYS A 158 10.44 -0.50 -27.51
CA LYS A 158 11.05 0.79 -27.10
C LYS A 158 12.58 0.75 -27.09
N SER A 159 13.21 -0.37 -26.69
CA SER A 159 14.67 -0.43 -26.61
C SER A 159 15.32 -0.52 -28.00
N PHE A 160 14.80 -1.35 -28.87
CA PHE A 160 15.45 -1.68 -30.16
C PHE A 160 14.67 -1.22 -31.40
N GLY A 161 13.53 -0.56 -31.23
CA GLY A 161 12.67 -0.22 -32.35
C GLY A 161 12.08 -1.44 -33.09
N MET A 162 12.03 -2.61 -32.41
CA MET A 162 11.49 -3.84 -32.98
C MET A 162 9.98 -3.71 -33.19
N PHE A 163 9.42 -4.53 -34.07
CA PHE A 163 7.96 -4.61 -34.32
C PHE A 163 7.30 -3.30 -34.80
N GLY A 164 8.08 -2.41 -35.42
CA GLY A 164 7.56 -1.15 -35.98
C GLY A 164 7.45 0.00 -34.99
N GLY A 165 8.01 -0.14 -33.78
CA GLY A 165 8.07 0.95 -32.81
C GLY A 165 9.28 1.85 -32.98
N GLU A 166 9.23 3.07 -32.44
CA GLU A 166 10.37 3.97 -32.40
C GLU A 166 11.29 3.64 -31.21
N SER A 167 12.60 3.63 -31.47
CA SER A 167 13.57 3.36 -30.40
C SER A 167 13.71 4.55 -29.46
N TRP A 168 13.52 4.35 -28.18
CA TRP A 168 13.74 5.35 -27.13
C TRP A 168 15.24 5.61 -26.84
N PHE A 169 16.13 4.87 -27.51
CA PHE A 169 17.57 5.15 -27.45
C PHE A 169 18.01 6.21 -28.50
N GLY A 170 17.11 6.64 -29.38
CA GLY A 170 17.33 7.74 -30.30
C GLY A 170 17.37 9.11 -29.61
N ASP A 171 17.39 10.16 -30.44
CA ASP A 171 17.46 11.55 -29.99
C ASP A 171 16.08 12.21 -29.86
N THR A 172 15.02 11.44 -30.10
CA THR A 172 13.63 11.90 -29.96
C THR A 172 13.15 11.74 -28.53
N MET A 173 12.48 12.81 -28.00
CA MET A 173 11.90 12.77 -26.66
C MET A 173 10.51 12.14 -26.73
N ALA A 174 10.33 11.00 -26.05
CA ALA A 174 9.05 10.28 -25.98
C ALA A 174 8.13 10.77 -24.86
N PHE A 175 8.64 11.53 -23.89
CA PHE A 175 7.82 12.06 -22.80
C PHE A 175 7.06 13.30 -23.23
N PRO A 176 5.71 13.37 -23.06
CA PRO A 176 4.87 14.48 -23.50
C PRO A 176 4.82 15.64 -22.49
N PHE A 177 5.90 15.90 -21.75
CA PHE A 177 5.90 16.92 -20.70
C PHE A 177 6.25 18.30 -21.27
N GLU A 178 5.38 19.27 -21.05
CA GLU A 178 5.49 20.64 -21.58
C GLU A 178 6.84 21.28 -21.27
N TRP A 179 7.35 21.16 -20.04
CA TRP A 179 8.64 21.77 -19.64
C TRP A 179 9.87 21.17 -20.33
N LEU A 180 9.75 19.98 -20.92
CA LEU A 180 10.81 19.36 -21.72
C LEU A 180 10.72 19.78 -23.20
N GLN A 181 9.54 20.24 -23.64
CA GLN A 181 9.29 20.72 -25.00
C GLN A 181 9.63 22.20 -25.14
N GLU A 182 9.41 23.02 -24.12
CA GLU A 182 9.77 24.46 -24.12
C GLU A 182 11.29 24.68 -24.32
N GLU A 183 12.15 23.79 -23.81
CA GLU A 183 13.59 23.84 -24.11
C GLU A 183 13.90 23.65 -25.61
N VAL A 184 13.07 22.90 -26.32
CA VAL A 184 13.23 22.68 -27.77
C VAL A 184 12.83 23.93 -28.56
N VAL A 185 11.76 24.60 -28.16
CA VAL A 185 11.26 25.81 -28.83
C VAL A 185 12.26 26.98 -28.63
N SER A 186 12.90 27.08 -27.46
CA SER A 186 13.94 28.12 -27.25
C SER A 186 15.25 27.80 -27.99
N ALA A 187 15.53 26.52 -28.30
CA ALA A 187 16.68 26.11 -29.11
C ALA A 187 16.38 26.05 -30.61
N ALA A 188 15.10 25.86 -30.99
CA ALA A 188 14.64 25.67 -32.37
C ALA A 188 14.02 26.93 -33.01
N SER A 189 14.22 28.15 -32.43
CA SER A 189 13.82 29.40 -33.11
C SER A 189 14.56 29.67 -34.42
N SER A 190 15.21 28.64 -34.99
CA SER A 190 15.86 28.68 -36.31
C SER A 190 15.50 27.51 -37.26
N ALA A 191 14.45 26.71 -36.94
CA ALA A 191 13.95 25.70 -37.87
C ALA A 191 12.43 25.53 -37.72
N GLU A 192 11.70 26.20 -38.57
CA GLU A 192 10.30 25.89 -38.89
C GLU A 192 10.26 24.51 -39.52
N ASP A 193 9.32 23.64 -39.10
CA ASP A 193 8.85 22.36 -39.64
C ASP A 193 9.04 21.10 -38.77
N THR A 194 8.54 21.09 -37.54
CA THR A 194 8.40 19.78 -36.83
C THR A 194 7.27 19.74 -35.81
N ALA A 195 6.27 20.60 -35.87
CA ALA A 195 5.15 20.59 -34.91
C ALA A 195 4.16 19.42 -35.11
N ASP A 196 4.07 18.86 -36.31
CA ASP A 196 3.13 17.75 -36.59
C ASP A 196 3.65 16.34 -36.27
N ALA A 197 4.97 16.15 -36.19
CA ALA A 197 5.55 14.84 -35.92
C ALA A 197 5.53 14.45 -34.43
N ALA A 198 5.51 15.41 -33.52
CA ALA A 198 5.53 15.12 -32.08
C ALA A 198 4.17 14.63 -31.55
N THR A 199 3.07 14.93 -32.22
CA THR A 199 1.72 14.56 -31.81
C THR A 199 1.37 13.12 -32.20
N GLU A 200 1.95 12.58 -33.28
CA GLU A 200 1.70 11.18 -33.69
C GLU A 200 2.50 10.16 -32.89
N ALA A 201 3.70 10.49 -32.40
CA ALA A 201 4.55 9.56 -31.64
C ALA A 201 4.02 9.25 -30.22
N VAL A 202 3.15 10.07 -29.66
CA VAL A 202 2.58 9.89 -28.30
C VAL A 202 1.47 8.82 -28.26
N ASN A 203 0.88 8.45 -29.39
CA ASN A 203 -0.29 7.56 -29.44
C ASN A 203 0.04 6.06 -29.40
N GLU A 204 1.29 5.66 -29.32
CA GLU A 204 1.72 4.27 -29.36
C GLU A 204 2.33 3.71 -28.05
N VAL A 205 1.85 4.14 -26.91
CA VAL A 205 2.21 3.45 -25.65
C VAL A 205 1.36 2.19 -25.52
N PHE A 206 2.01 1.00 -25.56
CA PHE A 206 1.37 -0.32 -25.57
C PHE A 206 0.54 -0.61 -26.83
N SER A 207 1.18 -0.92 -27.94
CA SER A 207 0.76 -1.40 -29.28
C SER A 207 -0.63 -1.99 -29.51
N LEU A 208 -1.57 -1.79 -28.68
CA LEU A 208 -2.95 -2.07 -28.94
C LEU A 208 -3.56 -0.80 -29.58
N ASN A 209 -3.33 -0.65 -30.88
CA ASN A 209 -4.06 0.29 -31.73
C ASN A 209 -5.55 -0.05 -31.67
N TYR A 210 -6.22 0.42 -30.63
CA TYR A 210 -7.67 0.44 -30.58
C TYR A 210 -8.14 1.79 -31.10
N ALA A 211 -8.34 1.85 -32.40
CA ALA A 211 -9.20 2.84 -33.02
C ALA A 211 -10.67 2.51 -32.68
N PHE A 212 -11.04 2.67 -31.42
CA PHE A 212 -12.43 2.76 -31.00
C PHE A 212 -12.77 4.23 -30.84
N GLY A 213 -13.32 4.84 -31.88
CA GLY A 213 -13.61 6.27 -31.89
C GLY A 213 -12.38 7.14 -32.18
N GLU A 214 -12.61 8.40 -32.42
CA GLU A 214 -11.59 9.35 -32.88
C GLU A 214 -10.51 9.70 -31.83
N ASP A 215 -10.71 9.33 -30.53
CA ASP A 215 -9.71 9.53 -29.47
C ASP A 215 -9.68 8.36 -28.47
N PRO A 216 -8.53 7.73 -28.27
CA PRO A 216 -8.37 6.70 -27.22
C PRO A 216 -8.59 7.36 -25.83
N MET A 217 -9.43 6.70 -25.02
CA MET A 217 -9.85 7.18 -23.73
C MET A 217 -8.72 7.09 -22.71
N LEU A 218 -8.03 8.17 -22.41
CA LEU A 218 -7.03 8.26 -21.35
C LEU A 218 -7.70 8.12 -19.99
N VAL A 219 -7.01 7.48 -19.04
CA VAL A 219 -7.48 7.32 -17.65
C VAL A 219 -7.52 8.69 -16.95
N ILE A 220 -6.45 9.47 -17.13
CA ILE A 220 -6.34 10.85 -16.67
C ILE A 220 -5.87 11.68 -17.88
N LYS A 221 -6.60 12.73 -18.22
CA LYS A 221 -6.25 13.59 -19.35
C LYS A 221 -5.19 14.62 -18.95
N ASP A 222 -5.40 15.27 -17.83
CA ASP A 222 -4.55 16.35 -17.36
C ASP A 222 -3.75 15.90 -16.13
N MET A 223 -2.44 16.04 -16.20
CA MET A 223 -1.55 15.68 -15.10
C MET A 223 -1.83 16.57 -13.88
N PRO A 224 -2.05 15.99 -12.68
CA PRO A 224 -2.23 16.79 -11.47
C PRO A 224 -1.00 17.63 -11.12
N ASP A 225 -1.17 18.87 -10.68
CA ASP A 225 -0.10 19.83 -10.39
C ASP A 225 0.94 19.30 -9.37
N TRP A 226 0.46 18.59 -8.34
CA TRP A 226 1.34 17.99 -7.36
C TRP A 226 2.24 16.92 -7.97
N PHE A 227 1.73 16.14 -8.93
CA PHE A 227 2.48 15.10 -9.62
C PHE A 227 3.42 15.72 -10.66
N ALA A 228 2.99 16.75 -11.40
CA ALA A 228 3.82 17.53 -12.29
C ALA A 228 5.05 18.11 -11.55
N SER A 229 4.86 18.59 -10.32
CA SER A 229 5.96 19.07 -9.46
C SER A 229 6.96 17.99 -9.12
N ILE A 230 6.50 16.76 -8.82
CA ILE A 230 7.37 15.60 -8.57
C ILE A 230 8.13 15.22 -9.84
N MET A 231 7.44 15.14 -10.98
CA MET A 231 8.06 14.79 -12.26
C MET A 231 9.09 15.83 -12.70
N LYS A 232 8.81 17.11 -12.51
CA LYS A 232 9.75 18.20 -12.76
C LYS A 232 10.98 18.15 -11.85
N PHE A 233 10.81 17.73 -10.59
CA PHE A 233 11.93 17.49 -9.69
C PHE A 233 12.78 16.27 -10.12
N MET A 234 12.14 15.18 -10.56
CA MET A 234 12.82 13.96 -11.02
C MET A 234 13.50 14.15 -12.39
N MET A 235 12.91 14.95 -13.28
CA MET A 235 13.40 15.21 -14.64
C MET A 235 13.49 16.74 -14.87
N PRO A 236 14.47 17.40 -14.21
CA PRO A 236 14.59 18.86 -14.27
C PRO A 236 15.06 19.37 -15.63
N ASN A 237 15.74 18.55 -16.41
CA ASN A 237 16.26 18.91 -17.73
C ASN A 237 16.16 17.73 -18.72
N ARG A 238 16.41 18.04 -19.99
CA ARG A 238 16.32 17.08 -21.10
C ARG A 238 17.27 15.90 -20.99
N ASP A 239 18.48 16.10 -20.51
CA ASP A 239 19.49 15.03 -20.39
C ASP A 239 19.06 13.96 -19.37
N VAL A 240 18.52 14.39 -18.23
CA VAL A 240 17.96 13.48 -17.23
C VAL A 240 16.72 12.78 -17.77
N ALA A 241 15.87 13.48 -18.53
CA ALA A 241 14.69 12.86 -19.14
C ALA A 241 15.09 11.79 -20.17
N PHE A 242 16.10 12.00 -21.00
CA PHE A 242 16.64 10.98 -21.91
C PHE A 242 17.23 9.79 -21.15
N PHE A 243 17.93 10.04 -20.05
CA PHE A 243 18.42 8.93 -19.21
C PHE A 243 17.25 8.11 -18.65
N MET A 244 16.22 8.79 -18.11
CA MET A 244 15.02 8.12 -17.58
C MET A 244 14.25 7.37 -18.66
N GLN A 245 14.15 7.91 -19.87
CA GLN A 245 13.52 7.25 -21.01
C GLN A 245 14.23 5.93 -21.36
N LYS A 246 15.55 5.96 -21.48
CA LYS A 246 16.36 4.76 -21.72
C LYS A 246 16.28 3.77 -20.56
N PHE A 247 16.34 4.27 -19.34
CA PHE A 247 16.20 3.44 -18.13
C PHE A 247 14.85 2.73 -18.08
N MET A 248 13.75 3.44 -18.37
CA MET A 248 12.41 2.86 -18.37
C MET A 248 12.26 1.74 -19.39
N SER A 249 12.78 1.90 -20.61
CA SER A 249 12.72 0.84 -21.63
C SER A 249 13.49 -0.41 -21.22
N VAL A 250 14.68 -0.26 -20.62
CA VAL A 250 15.45 -1.38 -20.05
C VAL A 250 14.74 -2.03 -18.88
N LEU A 251 14.13 -1.23 -18.01
CA LEU A 251 13.36 -1.72 -16.87
C LEU A 251 12.15 -2.56 -17.32
N GLU A 252 11.44 -2.17 -18.37
CA GLU A 252 10.34 -2.94 -18.94
C GLU A 252 10.81 -4.31 -19.45
N VAL A 253 11.97 -4.37 -20.12
CA VAL A 253 12.59 -5.66 -20.54
C VAL A 253 12.92 -6.53 -19.32
N ALA A 254 13.54 -5.93 -18.30
CA ALA A 254 13.91 -6.65 -17.07
C ALA A 254 12.67 -7.20 -16.34
N ILE A 255 11.61 -6.40 -16.23
CA ILE A 255 10.30 -6.79 -15.67
C ILE A 255 9.73 -7.98 -16.45
N GLY A 256 9.68 -7.88 -17.77
CA GLY A 256 9.17 -8.94 -18.64
C GLY A 256 9.92 -10.25 -18.41
N LEU A 257 11.24 -10.23 -18.45
CA LEU A 257 12.09 -11.39 -18.19
C LEU A 257 11.89 -11.95 -16.78
N ALA A 258 11.89 -11.09 -15.75
CA ALA A 258 11.72 -11.51 -14.38
C ALA A 258 10.36 -12.22 -14.16
N LEU A 259 9.29 -11.71 -14.76
CA LEU A 259 7.97 -12.34 -14.69
C LEU A 259 7.93 -13.68 -15.44
N ILE A 260 8.51 -13.78 -16.63
CA ILE A 260 8.52 -15.03 -17.41
C ILE A 260 9.24 -16.14 -16.62
N ILE A 261 10.44 -15.85 -16.09
CA ILE A 261 11.22 -16.84 -15.32
C ILE A 261 10.68 -17.03 -13.88
N GLY A 262 9.80 -16.13 -13.41
CA GLY A 262 9.22 -16.17 -12.06
C GLY A 262 10.20 -15.80 -10.97
N LEU A 263 10.98 -14.73 -11.17
CA LEU A 263 11.96 -14.20 -10.23
C LEU A 263 11.44 -12.92 -9.57
N PHE A 264 11.47 -12.85 -8.25
CA PHE A 264 10.93 -11.73 -7.46
C PHE A 264 9.52 -11.32 -7.86
N THR A 265 8.69 -12.29 -8.23
CA THR A 265 7.38 -12.07 -8.86
C THR A 265 6.50 -11.12 -8.05
N TRP A 266 6.51 -11.24 -6.71
CA TRP A 266 5.74 -10.33 -5.85
C TRP A 266 6.21 -8.88 -6.00
N LEU A 267 7.52 -8.64 -5.87
CA LEU A 267 8.11 -7.31 -5.94
C LEU A 267 7.95 -6.69 -7.33
N VAL A 268 8.23 -7.49 -8.35
CA VAL A 268 8.11 -7.06 -9.75
C VAL A 268 6.66 -6.72 -10.08
N SER A 269 5.70 -7.56 -9.68
CA SER A 269 4.27 -7.27 -9.90
C SER A 269 3.81 -6.03 -9.12
N ALA A 270 4.26 -5.83 -7.88
CA ALA A 270 3.99 -4.59 -7.14
C ALA A 270 4.58 -3.36 -7.84
N GLY A 271 5.81 -3.50 -8.37
CA GLY A 271 6.47 -2.47 -9.18
C GLY A 271 5.69 -2.12 -10.44
N THR A 272 5.12 -3.11 -11.14
CA THR A 272 4.28 -2.84 -12.33
C THR A 272 2.99 -2.11 -11.96
N VAL A 273 2.37 -2.37 -10.81
CA VAL A 273 1.22 -1.57 -10.34
C VAL A 273 1.61 -0.11 -10.13
N ALA A 274 2.76 0.13 -9.49
CA ALA A 274 3.27 1.49 -9.28
C ALA A 274 3.60 2.19 -10.62
N MET A 275 4.20 1.47 -11.58
CA MET A 275 4.46 2.01 -12.92
C MET A 275 3.18 2.36 -13.67
N VAL A 276 2.16 1.50 -13.64
CA VAL A 276 0.87 1.79 -14.26
C VAL A 276 0.22 3.01 -13.61
N ALA A 277 0.27 3.13 -12.27
CA ALA A 277 -0.22 4.31 -11.58
C ALA A 277 0.53 5.58 -12.01
N MET A 278 1.84 5.51 -12.17
CA MET A 278 2.66 6.61 -12.67
C MET A 278 2.25 6.99 -14.10
N PHE A 279 2.08 6.02 -15.00
CA PHE A 279 1.63 6.26 -16.37
C PHE A 279 0.21 6.86 -16.43
N CYS A 280 -0.70 6.40 -15.55
CA CYS A 280 -2.03 7.00 -15.44
C CYS A 280 -1.96 8.48 -15.04
N LEU A 281 -1.13 8.80 -14.02
CA LEU A 281 -0.95 10.18 -13.55
C LEU A 281 -0.23 11.08 -14.56
N SER A 282 0.61 10.49 -15.41
CA SER A 282 1.32 11.21 -16.48
C SER A 282 0.46 11.45 -17.74
N GLY A 283 -0.81 11.01 -17.77
CA GLY A 283 -1.64 11.12 -18.97
C GLY A 283 -1.20 10.21 -20.12
N MET A 284 -0.49 9.11 -19.83
CA MET A 284 0.09 8.20 -20.84
C MET A 284 -0.56 6.83 -20.84
N PHE A 285 -1.65 6.63 -20.12
CA PHE A 285 -2.26 5.31 -19.96
C PHE A 285 -3.75 5.31 -20.32
N TYR A 286 -4.13 4.32 -21.16
CA TYR A 286 -5.49 4.20 -21.70
C TYR A 286 -6.34 3.23 -20.89
N TRP A 287 -7.65 3.49 -20.81
CA TRP A 287 -8.62 2.62 -20.13
C TRP A 287 -8.60 1.17 -20.60
N VAL A 288 -8.36 0.95 -21.88
CA VAL A 288 -8.27 -0.40 -22.48
C VAL A 288 -7.18 -1.25 -21.84
N ASN A 289 -6.15 -0.63 -21.28
CA ASN A 289 -5.02 -1.32 -20.66
C ASN A 289 -5.16 -1.46 -19.13
N MET A 290 -6.28 -1.04 -18.53
CA MET A 290 -6.48 -1.14 -17.07
C MET A 290 -6.45 -2.58 -16.53
N TRP A 291 -6.59 -3.58 -17.39
CA TRP A 291 -6.43 -4.99 -17.03
C TRP A 291 -5.03 -5.35 -16.50
N PHE A 292 -4.02 -4.51 -16.77
CA PHE A 292 -2.67 -4.67 -16.21
C PHE A 292 -2.69 -4.69 -14.67
N VAL A 293 -3.50 -3.85 -14.04
CA VAL A 293 -3.56 -3.73 -12.58
C VAL A 293 -4.09 -4.99 -11.90
N PRO A 294 -5.31 -5.51 -12.22
CA PRO A 294 -5.80 -6.72 -11.58
C PRO A 294 -4.94 -7.95 -11.87
N VAL A 295 -4.30 -8.04 -13.04
CA VAL A 295 -3.37 -9.12 -13.35
C VAL A 295 -2.12 -9.04 -12.47
N ALA A 296 -1.51 -7.87 -12.34
CA ALA A 296 -0.37 -7.66 -11.46
C ALA A 296 -0.69 -8.02 -10.00
N ILE A 297 -1.85 -7.57 -9.48
CA ILE A 297 -2.30 -7.90 -8.13
C ILE A 297 -2.49 -9.41 -7.96
N ALA A 298 -3.08 -10.09 -8.95
CA ALA A 298 -3.25 -11.55 -8.91
C ALA A 298 -1.90 -12.29 -8.84
N LEU A 299 -0.88 -11.81 -9.58
CA LEU A 299 0.45 -12.41 -9.58
C LEU A 299 1.21 -12.21 -8.26
N MET A 300 0.87 -11.20 -7.47
CA MET A 300 1.43 -11.00 -6.12
C MET A 300 1.07 -12.12 -5.15
N ALA A 301 0.08 -12.95 -5.45
CA ALA A 301 -0.32 -14.10 -4.63
C ALA A 301 0.72 -15.24 -4.58
N GLY A 302 1.92 -15.04 -5.11
CA GLY A 302 3.00 -16.03 -5.06
C GLY A 302 3.14 -16.86 -6.35
N ALA A 303 2.71 -16.32 -7.48
CA ALA A 303 2.77 -16.96 -8.80
C ALA A 303 4.19 -17.43 -9.21
N GLY A 304 5.24 -16.80 -8.70
CA GLY A 304 6.64 -17.15 -8.98
C GLY A 304 7.12 -18.43 -8.30
N ARG A 305 6.43 -18.92 -7.27
CA ARG A 305 6.76 -20.20 -6.62
C ARG A 305 6.30 -21.41 -7.41
N THR A 306 5.35 -21.22 -8.33
CA THR A 306 4.84 -22.29 -9.20
C THR A 306 5.57 -22.23 -10.54
N PHE A 307 6.41 -23.22 -10.83
CA PHE A 307 7.26 -23.26 -12.03
C PHE A 307 8.07 -21.97 -12.25
N GLY A 308 8.62 -21.37 -11.17
CA GLY A 308 9.46 -20.18 -11.24
C GLY A 308 10.63 -20.23 -10.28
N LEU A 309 11.58 -19.32 -10.47
CA LEU A 309 12.79 -19.22 -9.64
C LEU A 309 12.53 -18.79 -8.20
N ASP A 310 11.41 -18.14 -7.92
CA ASP A 310 11.03 -17.78 -6.54
C ASP A 310 10.93 -18.98 -5.61
N TYR A 311 10.69 -20.17 -6.16
CA TYR A 311 10.69 -21.41 -5.39
C TYR A 311 12.04 -21.68 -4.70
N TYR A 312 13.14 -21.34 -5.35
CA TYR A 312 14.50 -21.52 -4.85
C TYR A 312 15.07 -20.27 -4.18
N VAL A 313 14.83 -19.10 -4.79
CA VAL A 313 15.44 -17.84 -4.40
C VAL A 313 14.82 -17.29 -3.10
N MET A 314 13.49 -17.37 -2.94
CA MET A 314 12.83 -16.81 -1.76
C MET A 314 13.22 -17.52 -0.44
N PRO A 315 13.29 -18.86 -0.36
CA PRO A 315 13.78 -19.53 0.85
C PRO A 315 15.26 -19.27 1.14
N TRP A 316 16.07 -19.12 0.09
CA TRP A 316 17.49 -18.77 0.25
C TRP A 316 17.65 -17.35 0.79
N LEU A 317 16.92 -16.38 0.21
CA LEU A 317 16.92 -14.99 0.66
C LEU A 317 16.39 -14.85 2.09
N GLY A 318 15.31 -15.58 2.45
CA GLY A 318 14.78 -15.63 3.81
C GLY A 318 15.87 -16.05 4.81
N ARG A 319 16.58 -17.14 4.53
CA ARG A 319 17.68 -17.60 5.39
C ARG A 319 18.84 -16.60 5.49
N LEU A 320 19.13 -15.89 4.40
CA LEU A 320 20.16 -14.85 4.40
C LEU A 320 19.76 -13.65 5.26
N LEU A 321 18.52 -13.17 5.10
CA LEU A 321 17.96 -12.05 5.86
C LEU A 321 17.80 -12.39 7.35
N ASP A 322 17.33 -13.59 7.68
CA ASP A 322 17.22 -14.05 9.07
C ASP A 322 18.59 -14.05 9.76
N ARG A 323 19.63 -14.52 9.06
CA ARG A 323 21.01 -14.47 9.57
C ARG A 323 21.55 -13.04 9.73
N TRP A 324 21.14 -12.11 8.86
CA TRP A 324 21.63 -10.72 8.84
C TRP A 324 20.89 -9.80 9.81
N ILE A 325 19.56 -9.96 9.90
CA ILE A 325 18.69 -9.07 10.67
C ILE A 325 18.52 -9.58 12.11
N TRP A 326 18.46 -10.89 12.31
CA TRP A 326 18.15 -11.49 13.61
C TRP A 326 19.35 -12.16 14.28
N GLY A 327 20.50 -12.27 13.63
CA GLY A 327 21.75 -12.79 14.20
C GLY A 327 21.70 -14.25 14.65
N GLN A 328 20.76 -15.07 14.11
CA GLN A 328 20.61 -16.50 14.42
C GLN A 328 21.27 -17.39 13.38
#